data_c7584215b8eb1882b6f260c905b47eb7
#
_entry.id   c7584215b8eb1882b6f260c905b47eb7
#
_cell.length_a   1.000
_cell.length_b   1.000
_cell.length_c   1.000
_cell.angle_alpha   90.00
_cell.angle_beta   90.00
_cell.angle_gamma   90.00
#
_symmetry.space_group_name_H-M   'P 1'
#
loop_
_entity.id
_entity.type
_entity.pdbx_description
1 polymer ?
#
loop_
_entity_poly.entity_id
_entity_poly.type
_entity_poly.pdbx_seq_one_letter_code
_entity_poly.pdbx_strand_id
1 'polypeptide(L)'
;MYCSCNGLGCDLQGFLLHHWKFLFTFATRKIKMNFKQLVNRISGIYDEREASSIVKMLLEESFGLSFVDVCLGALDKLSEDETKSLEGMMLRLEKGEPVQYIIGRADFYGRQFAVEPGVLIPRPETEELVTWIKEESKDIRGNRNGKKYLLDVGCGSGCISVTLALEIPEAEVSAWDISDTALRVTKKNAKALGASVDIYMQDALNAPSGDRELWNVIVSNPPYICVKEAEDMERNVLEHEPHEALFVPDADPLLFYRAIAEYGTHALCRGGRLYFEINRAYGKETVKMLEMLGYHDIELRKDAFGNDRMIRACI
;
A
#
# COMPACT_ATOMS: atom_id res chain seq x y z
N MET A 1 -76.21 37.21 35.04
CA MET A 1 -76.54 36.32 33.92
C MET A 1 -75.32 35.38 33.72
N TYR A 2 -75.48 34.13 34.11
CA TYR A 2 -74.44 33.09 33.96
C TYR A 2 -74.48 32.57 32.54
N CYS A 3 -73.33 32.36 31.93
CA CYS A 3 -73.14 31.51 30.78
C CYS A 3 -71.93 30.63 30.98
N SER A 4 -72.17 29.36 31.18
CA SER A 4 -71.23 28.27 31.27
C SER A 4 -70.71 27.86 29.86
N CYS A 5 -69.41 27.72 29.68
CA CYS A 5 -68.85 26.99 28.51
C CYS A 5 -68.16 25.75 29.01
N ASN A 6 -68.74 24.63 28.69
CA ASN A 6 -68.23 23.28 28.91
C ASN A 6 -66.98 22.99 28.03
N GLY A 7 -66.14 22.19 28.59
CA GLY A 7 -64.84 21.76 28.11
C GLY A 7 -64.82 20.96 26.79
N LEU A 8 -63.71 21.11 26.13
CA LEU A 8 -63.18 20.15 25.19
C LEU A 8 -61.67 19.98 25.57
N GLY A 9 -61.43 18.97 26.40
CA GLY A 9 -60.13 18.48 26.68
C GLY A 9 -59.59 17.81 25.41
N CYS A 10 -58.71 18.52 24.68
CA CYS A 10 -57.91 17.91 23.62
C CYS A 10 -56.87 17.04 24.29
N ASP A 11 -56.97 15.75 24.06
CA ASP A 11 -56.03 14.71 24.50
C ASP A 11 -54.74 14.80 23.65
N LEU A 12 -53.91 15.81 23.94
CA LEU A 12 -52.62 16.04 23.30
C LEU A 12 -51.59 14.98 23.71
N GLN A 13 -51.82 14.22 24.80
CA GLN A 13 -50.91 13.17 25.24
C GLN A 13 -51.04 11.88 24.40
N GLY A 14 -52.23 11.56 23.91
CA GLY A 14 -52.46 10.41 23.05
C GLY A 14 -51.84 10.56 21.66
N PHE A 15 -51.84 11.79 21.12
CA PHE A 15 -51.29 12.06 19.78
C PHE A 15 -49.75 12.05 19.75
N LEU A 16 -49.10 12.52 20.79
CA LEU A 16 -47.63 12.51 20.93
C LEU A 16 -47.11 11.09 21.16
N LEU A 17 -47.79 10.27 21.96
CA LEU A 17 -47.39 8.87 22.21
C LEU A 17 -47.55 7.98 20.96
N HIS A 18 -48.53 8.23 20.11
CA HIS A 18 -48.69 7.49 18.85
C HIS A 18 -47.64 7.88 17.80
N HIS A 19 -47.28 9.17 17.71
CA HIS A 19 -46.21 9.65 16.81
C HIS A 19 -44.82 9.18 17.27
N TRP A 20 -44.56 9.15 18.57
CA TRP A 20 -43.31 8.60 19.11
C TRP A 20 -43.18 7.10 18.90
N LYS A 21 -44.24 6.32 19.06
CA LYS A 21 -44.23 4.89 18.72
C LYS A 21 -44.03 4.65 17.24
N PHE A 22 -44.57 5.49 16.35
CA PHE A 22 -44.38 5.37 14.91
C PHE A 22 -42.96 5.73 14.48
N LEU A 23 -42.33 6.74 15.09
CA LEU A 23 -40.94 7.10 14.86
C LEU A 23 -39.95 6.07 15.44
N PHE A 24 -40.29 5.45 16.59
CA PHE A 24 -39.45 4.38 17.17
C PHE A 24 -39.57 3.03 16.44
N THR A 25 -40.70 2.79 15.74
CA THR A 25 -40.87 1.54 14.98
C THR A 25 -40.14 1.57 13.63
N PHE A 26 -39.72 2.75 13.14
CA PHE A 26 -38.83 2.88 11.97
C PHE A 26 -37.36 2.71 12.32
N ALA A 27 -36.96 2.79 13.60
CA ALA A 27 -35.59 2.73 14.04
C ALA A 27 -34.98 1.32 14.25
N THR A 28 -35.80 0.26 14.05
CA THR A 28 -35.31 -1.12 14.31
C THR A 28 -35.63 -2.13 13.21
N ARG A 29 -35.84 -1.66 11.99
CA ARG A 29 -35.79 -2.59 10.88
C ARG A 29 -34.29 -2.85 10.60
N LYS A 30 -33.71 -3.91 11.19
CA LYS A 30 -32.42 -4.42 10.81
C LYS A 30 -32.44 -4.59 9.29
N ILE A 31 -31.78 -3.68 8.57
CA ILE A 31 -31.63 -3.82 7.12
C ILE A 31 -30.85 -5.11 6.96
N LYS A 32 -31.49 -6.17 6.45
CA LYS A 32 -30.81 -7.42 6.15
C LYS A 32 -29.82 -7.12 5.04
N MET A 33 -28.56 -6.93 5.40
CA MET A 33 -27.49 -6.81 4.44
C MET A 33 -27.12 -8.21 3.93
N ASN A 34 -27.12 -8.39 2.62
CA ASN A 34 -26.58 -9.58 2.01
C ASN A 34 -25.36 -9.25 1.17
N PHE A 35 -24.53 -10.25 0.90
CA PHE A 35 -23.29 -10.10 0.15
C PHE A 35 -23.47 -9.35 -1.19
N LYS A 36 -24.51 -9.74 -1.96
CA LYS A 36 -24.78 -9.11 -3.27
C LYS A 36 -25.12 -7.62 -3.13
N GLN A 37 -25.81 -7.22 -2.07
CA GLN A 37 -26.08 -5.80 -1.81
C GLN A 37 -24.82 -5.04 -1.51
N LEU A 38 -23.87 -5.59 -0.72
CA LEU A 38 -22.58 -4.98 -0.44
C LEU A 38 -21.77 -4.80 -1.74
N VAL A 39 -21.68 -5.85 -2.56
CA VAL A 39 -21.00 -5.80 -3.87
C VAL A 39 -21.63 -4.72 -4.78
N ASN A 40 -22.95 -4.68 -4.88
CA ASN A 40 -23.66 -3.70 -5.72
C ASN A 40 -23.39 -2.25 -5.31
N ARG A 41 -23.09 -1.98 -4.03
CA ARG A 41 -22.79 -0.62 -3.55
C ARG A 41 -21.53 -0.04 -4.16
N ILE A 42 -20.56 -0.88 -4.50
CA ILE A 42 -19.26 -0.45 -5.04
C ILE A 42 -19.08 -0.80 -6.53
N SER A 43 -20.04 -1.47 -7.16
CA SER A 43 -19.98 -1.85 -8.58
C SER A 43 -20.07 -0.67 -9.57
N GLY A 44 -20.27 0.55 -9.07
CA GLY A 44 -20.12 1.79 -9.86
C GLY A 44 -18.67 2.28 -9.97
N ILE A 45 -17.77 1.74 -9.14
CA ILE A 45 -16.35 2.10 -9.06
C ILE A 45 -15.49 0.95 -9.58
N TYR A 46 -15.82 -0.29 -9.22
CA TYR A 46 -15.09 -1.51 -9.51
C TYR A 46 -15.91 -2.43 -10.41
N ASP A 47 -15.27 -3.24 -11.23
CA ASP A 47 -15.99 -4.30 -11.94
C ASP A 47 -16.57 -5.35 -10.96
N GLU A 48 -17.50 -6.18 -11.42
CA GLU A 48 -18.24 -7.13 -10.55
C GLU A 48 -17.30 -8.13 -9.85
N ARG A 49 -16.22 -8.57 -10.52
CA ARG A 49 -15.25 -9.53 -9.96
C ARG A 49 -14.40 -8.87 -8.89
N GLU A 50 -13.91 -7.70 -9.20
CA GLU A 50 -13.09 -6.89 -8.29
C GLU A 50 -13.92 -6.46 -7.08
N ALA A 51 -15.12 -5.90 -7.27
CA ALA A 51 -16.04 -5.55 -6.18
C ALA A 51 -16.33 -6.76 -5.27
N SER A 52 -16.55 -7.94 -5.85
CA SER A 52 -16.76 -9.17 -5.09
C SER A 52 -15.52 -9.55 -4.27
N SER A 53 -14.32 -9.40 -4.83
CA SER A 53 -13.05 -9.72 -4.15
C SER A 53 -12.78 -8.74 -3.01
N ILE A 54 -13.02 -7.45 -3.22
CA ILE A 54 -12.88 -6.40 -2.22
C ILE A 54 -13.81 -6.65 -1.02
N VAL A 55 -15.09 -6.94 -1.27
CA VAL A 55 -16.05 -7.22 -0.19
C VAL A 55 -15.70 -8.49 0.56
N LYS A 56 -15.23 -9.55 -0.11
CA LYS A 56 -14.76 -10.77 0.55
C LYS A 56 -13.57 -10.47 1.47
N MET A 57 -12.56 -9.78 0.96
CA MET A 57 -11.38 -9.37 1.72
C MET A 57 -11.78 -8.55 2.94
N LEU A 58 -12.66 -7.54 2.77
CA LEU A 58 -13.14 -6.72 3.87
C LEU A 58 -13.80 -7.56 4.97
N LEU A 59 -14.69 -8.50 4.61
CA LEU A 59 -15.42 -9.33 5.57
C LEU A 59 -14.49 -10.34 6.27
N GLU A 60 -13.59 -10.95 5.54
CA GLU A 60 -12.64 -11.92 6.08
C GLU A 60 -11.64 -11.25 7.01
N GLU A 61 -11.01 -10.17 6.56
CA GLU A 61 -9.96 -9.49 7.30
C GLU A 61 -10.46 -8.68 8.51
N SER A 62 -11.69 -8.12 8.43
CA SER A 62 -12.22 -7.25 9.50
C SER A 62 -13.12 -7.98 10.49
N PHE A 63 -13.78 -9.06 10.05
CA PHE A 63 -14.78 -9.77 10.87
C PHE A 63 -14.52 -11.28 10.98
N GLY A 64 -13.47 -11.81 10.34
CA GLY A 64 -13.16 -13.24 10.31
C GLY A 64 -14.22 -14.08 9.58
N LEU A 65 -15.01 -13.47 8.70
CA LEU A 65 -16.10 -14.13 7.98
C LEU A 65 -15.61 -14.62 6.62
N SER A 66 -15.40 -15.92 6.50
CA SER A 66 -15.14 -16.52 5.19
C SER A 66 -16.35 -16.37 4.26
N PHE A 67 -16.13 -16.48 2.95
CA PHE A 67 -17.24 -16.44 1.98
C PHE A 67 -18.30 -17.53 2.24
N VAL A 68 -17.90 -18.69 2.77
CA VAL A 68 -18.84 -19.76 3.15
C VAL A 68 -19.71 -19.33 4.32
N ASP A 69 -19.14 -18.69 5.35
CA ASP A 69 -19.89 -18.16 6.48
C ASP A 69 -20.93 -17.13 6.04
N VAL A 70 -20.54 -16.27 5.11
CA VAL A 70 -21.42 -15.26 4.52
C VAL A 70 -22.60 -15.91 3.77
N CYS A 71 -22.33 -16.96 2.98
CA CYS A 71 -23.38 -17.73 2.30
C CYS A 71 -24.32 -18.43 3.28
N LEU A 72 -23.82 -18.81 4.46
CA LEU A 72 -24.61 -19.42 5.55
C LEU A 72 -25.33 -18.39 6.44
N GLY A 73 -25.33 -17.11 6.06
CA GLY A 73 -26.07 -16.05 6.74
C GLY A 73 -25.37 -15.45 7.95
N ALA A 74 -24.01 -15.49 8.01
CA ALA A 74 -23.25 -14.91 9.10
C ALA A 74 -23.45 -13.39 9.24
N LEU A 75 -23.72 -12.67 8.14
CA LEU A 75 -24.01 -11.23 8.17
C LEU A 75 -25.24 -10.89 9.06
N ASP A 76 -26.25 -11.76 9.12
CA ASP A 76 -27.42 -11.57 9.98
C ASP A 76 -27.11 -11.71 11.48
N LYS A 77 -25.94 -12.28 11.82
CA LYS A 77 -25.49 -12.55 13.20
C LYS A 77 -24.56 -11.47 13.75
N LEU A 78 -24.12 -10.52 12.89
CA LEU A 78 -23.29 -9.41 13.35
C LEU A 78 -24.00 -8.62 14.46
N SER A 79 -23.26 -8.24 15.48
CA SER A 79 -23.70 -7.32 16.52
C SER A 79 -24.04 -5.94 15.94
N GLU A 80 -24.66 -5.08 16.73
CA GLU A 80 -24.98 -3.72 16.30
C GLU A 80 -23.69 -2.91 16.04
N ASP A 81 -22.65 -3.11 16.84
CA ASP A 81 -21.38 -2.40 16.69
C ASP A 81 -20.60 -2.90 15.47
N GLU A 82 -20.57 -4.21 15.20
CA GLU A 82 -20.00 -4.78 13.99
C GLU A 82 -20.76 -4.33 12.73
N THR A 83 -22.08 -4.26 12.80
CA THR A 83 -22.91 -3.76 11.69
C THR A 83 -22.61 -2.29 11.40
N LYS A 84 -22.46 -1.44 12.42
CA LYS A 84 -22.07 -0.04 12.26
C LYS A 84 -20.65 0.10 11.71
N SER A 85 -19.73 -0.75 12.18
CA SER A 85 -18.36 -0.79 11.69
C SER A 85 -18.33 -1.16 10.19
N LEU A 86 -19.04 -2.21 9.79
CA LEU A 86 -19.16 -2.63 8.40
C LEU A 86 -19.75 -1.52 7.52
N GLU A 87 -20.80 -0.85 8.00
CA GLU A 87 -21.42 0.27 7.27
C GLU A 87 -20.42 1.42 7.10
N GLY A 88 -19.67 1.77 8.13
CA GLY A 88 -18.62 2.78 8.06
C GLY A 88 -17.52 2.42 7.04
N MET A 89 -17.09 1.17 7.00
CA MET A 89 -16.12 0.66 6.02
C MET A 89 -16.68 0.69 4.59
N MET A 90 -17.93 0.29 4.41
CA MET A 90 -18.60 0.35 3.09
C MET A 90 -18.71 1.79 2.58
N LEU A 91 -19.03 2.76 3.44
CA LEU A 91 -19.08 4.18 3.06
C LEU A 91 -17.72 4.73 2.60
N ARG A 92 -16.62 4.19 3.13
CA ARG A 92 -15.25 4.51 2.67
C ARG A 92 -14.97 3.90 1.30
N LEU A 93 -15.34 2.63 1.10
CA LEU A 93 -15.24 1.95 -0.21
C LEU A 93 -16.04 2.66 -1.30
N GLU A 94 -17.25 3.14 -1.00
CA GLU A 94 -18.09 3.92 -1.92
C GLU A 94 -17.45 5.24 -2.35
N LYS A 95 -16.48 5.74 -1.59
CA LYS A 95 -15.67 6.91 -1.93
C LYS A 95 -14.39 6.54 -2.69
N GLY A 96 -14.21 5.28 -3.03
CA GLY A 96 -13.02 4.80 -3.74
C GLY A 96 -11.79 4.59 -2.86
N GLU A 97 -11.92 4.67 -1.53
CA GLU A 97 -10.77 4.43 -0.66
C GLU A 97 -10.29 2.96 -0.77
N PRO A 98 -8.98 2.71 -0.99
CA PRO A 98 -8.46 1.36 -1.10
C PRO A 98 -8.80 0.51 0.12
N VAL A 99 -9.24 -0.73 -0.13
CA VAL A 99 -9.62 -1.65 0.95
C VAL A 99 -8.48 -1.91 1.93
N GLN A 100 -7.23 -1.88 1.48
CA GLN A 100 -6.05 -2.05 2.31
C GLN A 100 -5.91 -0.92 3.35
N TYR A 101 -6.23 0.33 2.98
CA TYR A 101 -6.25 1.44 3.95
C TYR A 101 -7.43 1.33 4.93
N ILE A 102 -8.55 0.80 4.48
CA ILE A 102 -9.73 0.58 5.34
C ILE A 102 -9.43 -0.49 6.38
N ILE A 103 -8.80 -1.59 5.96
CA ILE A 103 -8.39 -2.71 6.82
C ILE A 103 -7.14 -2.34 7.65
N GLY A 104 -6.29 -1.43 7.14
CA GLY A 104 -5.04 -1.00 7.76
C GLY A 104 -3.87 -1.96 7.52
N ARG A 105 -3.98 -2.86 6.56
CA ARG A 105 -2.92 -3.82 6.19
C ARG A 105 -3.01 -4.27 4.74
N ALA A 106 -1.88 -4.73 4.21
CA ALA A 106 -1.75 -5.34 2.90
C ALA A 106 -0.85 -6.59 3.00
N ASP A 107 -1.14 -7.59 2.17
CA ASP A 107 -0.29 -8.76 2.06
C ASP A 107 0.90 -8.47 1.15
N PHE A 108 2.09 -8.94 1.54
CA PHE A 108 3.30 -8.88 0.72
C PHE A 108 4.26 -9.99 1.12
N TYR A 109 4.70 -10.77 0.16
CA TYR A 109 5.66 -11.87 0.33
C TYR A 109 5.24 -12.87 1.44
N GLY A 110 3.94 -13.19 1.49
CA GLY A 110 3.34 -14.09 2.49
C GLY A 110 3.28 -13.51 3.91
N ARG A 111 3.40 -12.19 4.07
CA ARG A 111 3.34 -11.47 5.36
C ARG A 111 2.34 -10.33 5.29
N GLN A 112 1.81 -9.94 6.43
CA GLN A 112 0.91 -8.78 6.54
C GLN A 112 1.70 -7.53 6.96
N PHE A 113 1.66 -6.52 6.13
CA PHE A 113 2.26 -5.21 6.39
C PHE A 113 1.18 -4.19 6.74
N ALA A 114 1.37 -3.47 7.83
CA ALA A 114 0.53 -2.32 8.12
C ALA A 114 0.69 -1.25 7.03
N VAL A 115 -0.42 -0.72 6.58
CA VAL A 115 -0.48 0.41 5.64
C VAL A 115 -1.49 1.43 6.13
N GLU A 116 -1.30 2.68 5.73
CA GLU A 116 -2.21 3.79 6.03
C GLU A 116 -2.05 4.87 4.96
N PRO A 117 -3.00 5.83 4.83
CA PRO A 117 -2.85 6.95 3.91
C PRO A 117 -1.51 7.67 4.09
N GLY A 118 -0.84 7.97 2.98
CA GLY A 118 0.51 8.55 2.96
C GLY A 118 1.64 7.53 2.79
N VAL A 119 1.32 6.24 2.62
CA VAL A 119 2.30 5.18 2.31
C VAL A 119 1.79 4.36 1.12
N LEU A 120 2.62 4.15 0.11
CA LEU A 120 2.26 3.32 -1.04
C LEU A 120 1.85 1.90 -0.59
N ILE A 121 0.73 1.41 -1.10
CA ILE A 121 0.31 0.03 -0.85
C ILE A 121 1.26 -0.92 -1.59
N PRO A 122 1.86 -1.92 -0.93
CA PRO A 122 2.74 -2.91 -1.57
C PRO A 122 2.11 -3.54 -2.82
N ARG A 123 2.90 -3.69 -3.88
CA ARG A 123 2.45 -4.26 -5.16
C ARG A 123 3.01 -5.67 -5.36
N PRO A 124 2.25 -6.58 -5.99
CA PRO A 124 2.73 -7.95 -6.25
C PRO A 124 4.00 -7.99 -7.12
N GLU A 125 4.15 -7.06 -8.07
CA GLU A 125 5.32 -6.98 -8.94
C GLU A 125 6.61 -6.70 -8.15
N THR A 126 6.50 -5.97 -7.05
CA THR A 126 7.63 -5.69 -6.14
C THR A 126 8.13 -6.96 -5.43
N GLU A 127 7.26 -7.99 -5.27
CA GLU A 127 7.71 -9.30 -4.73
C GLU A 127 8.69 -10.00 -5.67
N GLU A 128 8.53 -9.82 -6.98
CA GLU A 128 9.45 -10.37 -7.99
C GLU A 128 10.84 -9.72 -7.86
N LEU A 129 10.90 -8.41 -7.60
CA LEU A 129 12.15 -7.69 -7.34
C LEU A 129 12.87 -8.23 -6.09
N VAL A 130 12.13 -8.40 -4.99
CA VAL A 130 12.66 -8.98 -3.74
C VAL A 130 13.17 -10.41 -3.97
N THR A 131 12.42 -11.21 -4.71
CA THR A 131 12.80 -12.59 -5.06
C THR A 131 14.11 -12.60 -5.86
N TRP A 132 14.25 -11.73 -6.83
CA TRP A 132 15.47 -11.60 -7.62
C TRP A 132 16.69 -11.26 -6.76
N ILE A 133 16.57 -10.26 -5.89
CA ILE A 133 17.64 -9.88 -4.96
C ILE A 133 18.02 -11.04 -4.05
N LYS A 134 17.03 -11.74 -3.48
CA LYS A 134 17.25 -12.91 -2.62
C LYS A 134 17.99 -14.03 -3.34
N GLU A 135 17.59 -14.36 -4.56
CA GLU A 135 18.24 -15.41 -5.37
C GLU A 135 19.71 -15.06 -5.65
N GLU A 136 19.98 -13.83 -6.08
CA GLU A 136 21.31 -13.37 -6.41
C GLU A 136 22.16 -12.99 -5.19
N SER A 137 21.55 -12.85 -4.01
CA SER A 137 22.29 -12.52 -2.79
C SER A 137 23.38 -13.52 -2.44
N LYS A 138 23.25 -14.77 -2.86
CA LYS A 138 24.23 -15.84 -2.66
C LYS A 138 25.55 -15.56 -3.37
N ASP A 139 25.52 -14.86 -4.50
CA ASP A 139 26.67 -14.50 -5.32
C ASP A 139 27.30 -13.17 -4.90
N ILE A 140 26.61 -12.40 -4.06
CA ILE A 140 27.11 -11.13 -3.54
C ILE A 140 28.10 -11.39 -2.42
N ARG A 141 29.31 -10.90 -2.59
CA ARG A 141 30.37 -11.04 -1.59
C ARG A 141 30.12 -10.10 -0.42
N GLY A 142 29.90 -10.66 0.76
CA GLY A 142 29.83 -9.91 2.00
C GLY A 142 31.18 -9.31 2.43
N ASN A 143 31.15 -8.50 3.50
CA ASN A 143 32.34 -7.99 4.16
C ASN A 143 33.22 -9.14 4.78
N ARG A 144 34.32 -8.78 5.47
CA ARG A 144 35.19 -9.78 6.12
C ARG A 144 34.50 -10.70 7.12
N ASN A 145 33.37 -10.26 7.69
CA ASN A 145 32.54 -11.02 8.64
C ASN A 145 31.37 -11.73 7.94
N GLY A 146 31.33 -11.76 6.61
CA GLY A 146 30.26 -12.37 5.83
C GLY A 146 28.95 -11.55 5.76
N LYS A 147 28.92 -10.36 6.37
CA LYS A 147 27.75 -9.49 6.35
C LYS A 147 27.59 -8.77 5.02
N LYS A 148 26.36 -8.62 4.57
CA LYS A 148 25.96 -7.88 3.36
C LYS A 148 25.13 -6.67 3.77
N TYR A 149 25.53 -5.50 3.33
CA TYR A 149 24.85 -4.25 3.62
C TYR A 149 23.93 -3.89 2.46
N LEU A 150 22.63 -3.80 2.76
CA LEU A 150 21.58 -3.52 1.79
C LEU A 150 20.92 -2.19 2.13
N LEU A 151 20.64 -1.38 1.13
CA LEU A 151 19.90 -0.13 1.27
C LEU A 151 18.64 -0.16 0.43
N ASP A 152 17.51 0.10 1.06
CA ASP A 152 16.20 0.32 0.42
C ASP A 152 15.91 1.82 0.38
N VAL A 153 15.82 2.40 -0.82
CA VAL A 153 15.63 3.85 -1.03
C VAL A 153 14.17 4.13 -1.42
N GLY A 154 13.47 4.94 -0.62
CA GLY A 154 12.03 5.15 -0.74
C GLY A 154 11.26 3.96 -0.16
N CYS A 155 11.53 3.63 1.12
CA CYS A 155 11.07 2.37 1.70
C CYS A 155 9.55 2.26 1.89
N GLY A 156 8.81 3.38 1.95
CA GLY A 156 7.36 3.40 2.07
C GLY A 156 6.83 2.62 3.28
N SER A 157 6.17 1.50 3.04
CA SER A 157 5.71 0.58 4.10
C SER A 157 6.84 -0.27 4.70
N GLY A 158 8.03 -0.26 4.11
CA GLY A 158 9.14 -1.15 4.44
C GLY A 158 8.99 -2.56 3.86
N CYS A 159 8.09 -2.78 2.92
CA CYS A 159 7.83 -4.12 2.37
C CYS A 159 9.09 -4.74 1.74
N ILE A 160 9.93 -3.96 1.07
CA ILE A 160 11.21 -4.42 0.52
C ILE A 160 12.23 -4.64 1.64
N SER A 161 12.56 -3.60 2.40
CA SER A 161 13.60 -3.64 3.45
C SER A 161 13.33 -4.70 4.52
N VAL A 162 12.12 -4.75 5.06
CA VAL A 162 11.73 -5.73 6.09
C VAL A 162 11.79 -7.16 5.53
N THR A 163 11.29 -7.36 4.31
CA THR A 163 11.32 -8.70 3.70
C THR A 163 12.76 -9.14 3.43
N LEU A 164 13.62 -8.28 2.89
CA LEU A 164 15.04 -8.61 2.66
C LEU A 164 15.76 -8.94 3.97
N ALA A 165 15.48 -8.21 5.05
CA ALA A 165 16.07 -8.48 6.35
C ALA A 165 15.65 -9.85 6.93
N LEU A 166 14.45 -10.32 6.62
CA LEU A 166 13.95 -11.63 7.04
C LEU A 166 14.41 -12.78 6.15
N GLU A 167 14.54 -12.51 4.83
CA GLU A 167 14.85 -13.56 3.84
C GLU A 167 16.35 -13.78 3.61
N ILE A 168 17.19 -12.82 4.01
CA ILE A 168 18.65 -12.90 3.85
C ILE A 168 19.30 -12.75 5.24
N PRO A 169 19.56 -13.86 5.96
CA PRO A 169 20.01 -13.81 7.37
C PRO A 169 21.33 -13.09 7.60
N GLU A 170 22.20 -13.04 6.56
CA GLU A 170 23.47 -12.31 6.60
C GLU A 170 23.35 -10.82 6.21
N ALA A 171 22.12 -10.35 5.86
CA ALA A 171 21.92 -8.94 5.51
C ALA A 171 21.83 -8.05 6.75
N GLU A 172 22.46 -6.90 6.67
CA GLU A 172 22.20 -5.72 7.51
C GLU A 172 21.52 -4.69 6.61
N VAL A 173 20.24 -4.44 6.88
CA VAL A 173 19.38 -3.67 6.00
C VAL A 173 19.14 -2.28 6.58
N SER A 174 19.38 -1.27 5.74
CA SER A 174 19.00 0.12 6.00
C SER A 174 17.90 0.54 5.05
N ALA A 175 17.05 1.44 5.51
CA ALA A 175 15.92 1.97 4.77
C ALA A 175 15.89 3.49 4.84
N TRP A 176 15.70 4.14 3.70
CA TRP A 176 15.57 5.58 3.56
C TRP A 176 14.19 5.96 3.07
N ASP A 177 13.66 7.04 3.63
CA ASP A 177 12.48 7.71 3.10
C ASP A 177 12.51 9.19 3.50
N ILE A 178 11.82 10.04 2.73
CA ILE A 178 11.65 11.46 3.06
C ILE A 178 10.41 11.69 3.94
N SER A 179 9.47 10.73 3.96
CA SER A 179 8.18 10.82 4.64
C SER A 179 8.26 10.31 6.08
N ASP A 180 7.96 11.15 7.06
CA ASP A 180 7.80 10.74 8.47
C ASP A 180 6.79 9.59 8.63
N THR A 181 5.71 9.61 7.83
CA THR A 181 4.70 8.54 7.84
C THR A 181 5.28 7.22 7.38
N ALA A 182 6.03 7.21 6.27
CA ALA A 182 6.72 6.02 5.77
C ALA A 182 7.69 5.46 6.79
N LEU A 183 8.55 6.29 7.38
CA LEU A 183 9.50 5.86 8.40
C LEU A 183 8.83 5.25 9.62
N ARG A 184 7.71 5.84 10.08
CA ARG A 184 6.93 5.34 11.19
C ARG A 184 6.26 4.00 10.87
N VAL A 185 5.69 3.86 9.66
CA VAL A 185 5.05 2.61 9.20
C VAL A 185 6.09 1.52 9.01
N THR A 186 7.23 1.80 8.38
CA THR A 186 8.35 0.86 8.24
C THR A 186 8.84 0.36 9.61
N LYS A 187 9.02 1.27 10.57
CA LYS A 187 9.41 0.90 11.95
C LYS A 187 8.37 0.02 12.64
N LYS A 188 7.08 0.30 12.44
CA LYS A 188 5.97 -0.51 12.96
C LYS A 188 6.02 -1.91 12.35
N ASN A 189 6.20 -2.03 11.05
CA ASN A 189 6.26 -3.30 10.33
C ASN A 189 7.49 -4.12 10.69
N ALA A 190 8.66 -3.50 10.72
CA ALA A 190 9.90 -4.16 11.16
C ALA A 190 9.74 -4.76 12.56
N LYS A 191 9.22 -3.97 13.51
CA LYS A 191 8.96 -4.44 14.88
C LYS A 191 7.93 -5.59 14.94
N ALA A 192 6.82 -5.44 14.21
CA ALA A 192 5.72 -6.43 14.22
C ALA A 192 6.14 -7.77 13.62
N LEU A 193 6.98 -7.75 12.58
CA LEU A 193 7.48 -8.95 11.89
C LEU A 193 8.80 -9.48 12.45
N GLY A 194 9.40 -8.79 13.43
CA GLY A 194 10.66 -9.22 14.06
C GLY A 194 11.90 -9.00 13.18
N ALA A 195 11.85 -8.08 12.23
CA ALA A 195 12.98 -7.72 11.39
C ALA A 195 13.84 -6.63 12.03
N SER A 196 15.15 -6.68 11.79
CA SER A 196 16.09 -5.60 12.14
C SER A 196 16.37 -4.76 10.90
N VAL A 197 15.94 -3.50 10.91
CA VAL A 197 16.15 -2.54 9.82
C VAL A 197 16.54 -1.21 10.44
N ASP A 198 17.64 -0.63 9.96
CA ASP A 198 18.09 0.72 10.32
C ASP A 198 17.38 1.73 9.43
N ILE A 199 16.59 2.62 10.05
CA ILE A 199 15.66 3.49 9.33
C ILE A 199 16.11 4.95 9.48
N TYR A 200 16.29 5.64 8.35
CA TYR A 200 16.77 7.01 8.30
C TYR A 200 15.89 7.90 7.44
N MET A 201 15.69 9.13 7.90
CA MET A 201 15.12 10.18 7.07
C MET A 201 16.18 10.68 6.10
N GLN A 202 15.99 10.41 4.81
CA GLN A 202 16.92 10.81 3.77
C GLN A 202 16.18 11.06 2.46
N ASP A 203 16.42 12.22 1.88
CA ASP A 203 15.96 12.55 0.53
C ASP A 203 16.91 11.90 -0.49
N ALA A 204 16.36 11.08 -1.37
CA ALA A 204 17.08 10.41 -2.44
C ALA A 204 17.74 11.38 -3.44
N LEU A 205 17.12 12.57 -3.64
CA LEU A 205 17.65 13.61 -4.52
C LEU A 205 18.81 14.39 -3.90
N ASN A 206 19.01 14.25 -2.60
CA ASN A 206 20.06 14.88 -1.80
C ASN A 206 20.86 13.85 -1.01
N ALA A 207 21.20 12.71 -1.63
CA ALA A 207 21.95 11.63 -1.00
C ALA A 207 23.35 12.06 -0.56
N PRO A 208 23.91 11.46 0.54
CA PRO A 208 25.21 11.88 1.09
C PRO A 208 26.37 11.69 0.11
N SER A 209 27.08 12.76 -0.20
CA SER A 209 28.23 12.72 -1.10
C SER A 209 29.52 12.11 -0.46
N GLY A 210 29.50 11.91 0.87
CA GLY A 210 30.64 11.39 1.65
C GLY A 210 30.75 9.87 1.71
N ASP A 211 29.65 9.17 1.41
CA ASP A 211 29.59 7.70 1.47
C ASP A 211 30.50 7.06 0.42
N ARG A 212 31.23 6.01 0.82
CA ARG A 212 32.13 5.28 -0.07
C ARG A 212 32.05 3.78 0.23
N GLU A 213 31.74 2.99 -0.81
CA GLU A 213 31.75 1.52 -0.75
C GLU A 213 31.05 0.92 0.47
N LEU A 214 29.88 1.48 0.82
CA LEU A 214 29.11 1.05 2.00
C LEU A 214 28.19 -0.12 1.69
N TRP A 215 27.57 -0.12 0.50
CA TRP A 215 26.46 -1.00 0.19
C TRP A 215 26.87 -2.12 -0.77
N ASN A 216 26.43 -3.33 -0.48
CA ASN A 216 26.53 -4.45 -1.41
C ASN A 216 25.36 -4.46 -2.38
N VAL A 217 24.19 -3.95 -1.92
CA VAL A 217 22.98 -3.79 -2.72
C VAL A 217 22.34 -2.44 -2.39
N ILE A 218 21.93 -1.74 -3.43
CA ILE A 218 20.96 -0.65 -3.33
C ILE A 218 19.73 -1.09 -4.11
N VAL A 219 18.54 -0.98 -3.50
CA VAL A 219 17.27 -1.29 -4.14
C VAL A 219 16.33 -0.11 -4.00
N SER A 220 15.50 0.12 -5.00
CA SER A 220 14.44 1.13 -4.92
C SER A 220 13.25 0.78 -5.82
N ASN A 221 12.06 1.04 -5.31
CA ASN A 221 10.85 1.24 -6.10
C ASN A 221 10.48 2.72 -5.98
N PRO A 222 11.15 3.61 -6.72
CA PRO A 222 10.98 5.06 -6.59
C PRO A 222 9.74 5.54 -7.33
N PRO A 223 9.27 6.77 -7.13
CA PRO A 223 8.26 7.37 -7.99
C PRO A 223 8.70 7.35 -9.45
N TYR A 224 7.82 6.88 -10.34
CA TYR A 224 8.16 6.70 -11.76
C TYR A 224 7.02 6.99 -12.74
N ILE A 225 5.83 7.35 -12.27
CA ILE A 225 4.67 7.65 -13.12
C ILE A 225 4.76 9.09 -13.56
N CYS A 226 4.79 9.35 -14.87
CA CYS A 226 4.72 10.72 -15.36
C CYS A 226 3.34 11.32 -15.10
N VAL A 227 3.27 12.63 -14.83
CA VAL A 227 2.00 13.31 -14.54
C VAL A 227 0.98 13.11 -15.67
N LYS A 228 1.43 13.08 -16.93
CA LYS A 228 0.58 12.81 -18.11
C LYS A 228 -0.06 11.42 -18.13
N GLU A 229 0.49 10.45 -17.38
CA GLU A 229 -0.05 9.09 -17.28
C GLU A 229 -1.17 9.00 -16.24
N ALA A 230 -1.43 10.05 -15.47
CA ALA A 230 -2.47 10.08 -14.44
C ALA A 230 -3.89 9.83 -15.00
N GLU A 231 -4.15 10.20 -16.25
CA GLU A 231 -5.46 9.99 -16.90
C GLU A 231 -5.79 8.50 -17.13
N ASP A 232 -4.76 7.66 -17.21
CA ASP A 232 -4.89 6.21 -17.43
C ASP A 232 -4.90 5.42 -16.10
N MET A 233 -4.76 6.11 -14.96
CA MET A 233 -4.71 5.46 -13.66
C MET A 233 -6.09 5.24 -13.07
N GLU A 234 -6.20 4.20 -12.25
CA GLU A 234 -7.39 3.96 -11.46
C GLU A 234 -7.63 5.09 -10.46
N ARG A 235 -8.89 5.50 -10.35
CA ARG A 235 -9.30 6.62 -9.52
C ARG A 235 -8.95 6.44 -8.03
N ASN A 236 -9.08 5.21 -7.52
CA ASN A 236 -8.73 4.86 -6.14
C ASN A 236 -7.25 5.11 -5.82
N VAL A 237 -6.34 4.80 -6.76
CA VAL A 237 -4.91 5.09 -6.62
C VAL A 237 -4.67 6.60 -6.66
N LEU A 238 -5.22 7.27 -7.66
CA LEU A 238 -5.01 8.70 -7.89
C LEU A 238 -5.53 9.59 -6.75
N GLU A 239 -6.67 9.24 -6.14
CA GLU A 239 -7.31 10.06 -5.10
C GLU A 239 -6.83 9.75 -3.69
N HIS A 240 -6.23 8.59 -3.44
CA HIS A 240 -5.96 8.12 -2.08
C HIS A 240 -4.50 7.78 -1.78
N GLU A 241 -3.70 7.37 -2.78
CA GLU A 241 -2.29 7.07 -2.54
C GLU A 241 -1.42 8.33 -2.66
N PRO A 242 -0.26 8.38 -1.95
CA PRO A 242 0.55 9.59 -1.88
C PRO A 242 1.17 9.93 -3.24
N HIS A 243 0.87 11.11 -3.76
CA HIS A 243 1.38 11.58 -5.06
C HIS A 243 2.91 11.63 -5.11
N GLU A 244 3.55 11.92 -3.96
CA GLU A 244 5.01 11.96 -3.85
C GLU A 244 5.66 10.58 -4.05
N ALA A 245 4.92 9.49 -3.78
CA ALA A 245 5.37 8.13 -4.00
C ALA A 245 5.04 7.60 -5.40
N LEU A 246 4.24 8.33 -6.19
CA LEU A 246 3.77 7.91 -7.51
C LEU A 246 4.43 8.68 -8.64
N PHE A 247 4.46 10.03 -8.55
CA PHE A 247 4.69 10.89 -9.71
C PHE A 247 6.09 11.45 -9.82
N VAL A 248 6.53 11.55 -11.09
CA VAL A 248 7.70 12.30 -11.52
C VAL A 248 7.29 13.39 -12.53
N PRO A 249 8.06 14.48 -12.68
CA PRO A 249 7.83 15.48 -13.72
C PRO A 249 7.90 14.85 -15.12
N ASP A 250 6.97 15.21 -16.02
CA ASP A 250 6.97 14.76 -17.41
C ASP A 250 8.27 15.11 -18.17
N ALA A 251 8.91 16.20 -17.76
CA ALA A 251 10.17 16.66 -18.36
C ALA A 251 11.38 15.79 -17.97
N ASP A 252 11.29 15.02 -16.87
CA ASP A 252 12.37 14.17 -16.38
C ASP A 252 11.85 12.85 -15.77
N PRO A 253 11.42 11.89 -16.59
CA PRO A 253 10.93 10.60 -16.12
C PRO A 253 11.95 9.76 -15.37
N LEU A 254 13.24 10.05 -15.53
CA LEU A 254 14.35 9.31 -14.92
C LEU A 254 14.93 9.99 -13.68
N LEU A 255 14.27 11.01 -13.14
CA LEU A 255 14.79 11.85 -12.06
C LEU A 255 15.35 11.03 -10.88
N PHE A 256 14.50 10.19 -10.28
CA PHE A 256 14.91 9.38 -9.12
C PHE A 256 15.88 8.27 -9.48
N TYR A 257 15.68 7.59 -10.62
CA TYR A 257 16.63 6.57 -11.09
C TYR A 257 18.03 7.13 -11.23
N ARG A 258 18.15 8.32 -11.85
CA ARG A 258 19.46 8.97 -12.03
C ARG A 258 20.07 9.36 -10.71
N ALA A 259 19.32 10.02 -9.81
CA ALA A 259 19.85 10.45 -8.52
C ALA A 259 20.33 9.26 -7.66
N ILE A 260 19.56 8.17 -7.61
CA ILE A 260 19.93 6.97 -6.86
C ILE A 260 21.11 6.26 -7.53
N ALA A 261 21.14 6.19 -8.86
CA ALA A 261 22.25 5.59 -9.58
C ALA A 261 23.54 6.41 -9.43
N GLU A 262 23.49 7.75 -9.51
CA GLU A 262 24.63 8.64 -9.23
C GLU A 262 25.19 8.41 -7.81
N TYR A 263 24.31 8.33 -6.80
CA TYR A 263 24.73 7.95 -5.44
C TYR A 263 25.39 6.56 -5.43
N GLY A 264 24.83 5.59 -6.12
CA GLY A 264 25.36 4.23 -6.19
C GLY A 264 26.76 4.15 -6.79
N THR A 265 27.16 5.06 -7.71
CA THR A 265 28.49 5.03 -8.34
C THR A 265 29.66 5.12 -7.34
N HIS A 266 29.42 5.70 -6.17
CA HIS A 266 30.45 5.83 -5.13
C HIS A 266 30.08 5.13 -3.81
N ALA A 267 28.80 4.88 -3.57
CA ALA A 267 28.33 4.26 -2.33
C ALA A 267 28.24 2.73 -2.41
N LEU A 268 28.10 2.15 -3.61
CA LEU A 268 28.20 0.72 -3.80
C LEU A 268 29.64 0.22 -3.63
N CYS A 269 29.80 -0.91 -2.98
CA CYS A 269 31.05 -1.65 -2.95
C CYS A 269 31.43 -2.14 -4.36
N ARG A 270 32.71 -2.38 -4.61
CA ARG A 270 33.13 -2.99 -5.88
C ARG A 270 32.43 -4.35 -6.09
N GLY A 271 31.74 -4.48 -7.22
CA GLY A 271 30.85 -5.62 -7.55
C GLY A 271 29.53 -5.59 -6.82
N GLY A 272 29.18 -4.43 -6.23
CA GLY A 272 27.85 -4.17 -5.68
C GLY A 272 26.81 -4.03 -6.77
N ARG A 273 25.55 -4.19 -6.42
CA ARG A 273 24.43 -4.25 -7.36
C ARG A 273 23.36 -3.21 -7.03
N LEU A 274 22.86 -2.57 -8.07
CA LEU A 274 21.73 -1.65 -8.04
C LEU A 274 20.51 -2.36 -8.63
N TYR A 275 19.38 -2.28 -7.95
CA TYR A 275 18.11 -2.83 -8.40
C TYR A 275 17.01 -1.76 -8.41
N PHE A 276 16.25 -1.71 -9.48
CA PHE A 276 15.09 -0.83 -9.59
C PHE A 276 13.83 -1.59 -10.02
N GLU A 277 12.70 -1.25 -9.42
CA GLU A 277 11.42 -1.37 -10.11
C GLU A 277 11.27 -0.15 -11.03
N ILE A 278 10.75 -0.34 -12.25
CA ILE A 278 10.74 0.70 -13.27
C ILE A 278 9.38 0.89 -13.93
N ASN A 279 9.16 2.09 -14.46
CA ASN A 279 8.09 2.33 -15.44
C ASN A 279 8.39 1.55 -16.73
N ARG A 280 7.42 0.73 -17.17
CA ARG A 280 7.53 -0.09 -18.38
C ARG A 280 7.86 0.69 -19.65
N ALA A 281 7.51 1.99 -19.68
CA ALA A 281 7.73 2.84 -20.86
C ALA A 281 9.18 3.29 -21.00
N TYR A 282 9.98 3.27 -19.92
CA TYR A 282 11.32 3.87 -19.89
C TYR A 282 12.46 2.86 -19.62
N GLY A 283 12.22 1.56 -19.85
CA GLY A 283 13.24 0.53 -19.60
C GLY A 283 14.53 0.74 -20.38
N LYS A 284 14.45 1.05 -21.67
CA LYS A 284 15.63 1.28 -22.53
C LYS A 284 16.38 2.57 -22.17
N GLU A 285 15.67 3.63 -21.84
CA GLU A 285 16.22 4.90 -21.41
C GLU A 285 16.94 4.76 -20.08
N THR A 286 16.40 3.96 -19.16
CA THR A 286 17.01 3.65 -17.87
C THR A 286 18.29 2.85 -18.06
N VAL A 287 18.31 1.82 -18.92
CA VAL A 287 19.52 1.07 -19.28
C VAL A 287 20.61 2.01 -19.80
N LYS A 288 20.28 2.86 -20.79
CA LYS A 288 21.24 3.81 -21.37
C LYS A 288 21.76 4.80 -20.34
N MET A 289 20.93 5.27 -19.43
CA MET A 289 21.34 6.17 -18.36
C MET A 289 22.34 5.48 -17.42
N LEU A 290 22.11 4.22 -17.05
CA LEU A 290 23.01 3.43 -16.21
C LEU A 290 24.34 3.16 -16.91
N GLU A 291 24.34 2.81 -18.20
CA GLU A 291 25.58 2.67 -18.99
C GLU A 291 26.41 3.95 -19.00
N MET A 292 25.78 5.12 -19.16
CA MET A 292 26.45 6.42 -19.15
C MET A 292 27.07 6.76 -17.78
N LEU A 293 26.51 6.24 -16.69
CA LEU A 293 27.04 6.38 -15.33
C LEU A 293 28.14 5.36 -14.99
N GLY A 294 28.46 4.46 -15.92
CA GLY A 294 29.53 3.46 -15.76
C GLY A 294 29.09 2.12 -15.18
N TYR A 295 27.79 1.91 -15.03
CA TYR A 295 27.28 0.58 -14.66
C TYR A 295 27.45 -0.40 -15.81
N HIS A 296 27.67 -1.67 -15.46
CA HIS A 296 27.81 -2.78 -16.40
C HIS A 296 26.94 -3.97 -16.02
N ASP A 297 26.93 -5.03 -16.81
CA ASP A 297 26.11 -6.23 -16.61
C ASP A 297 24.64 -5.90 -16.33
N ILE A 298 24.10 -4.94 -17.11
CA ILE A 298 22.74 -4.45 -16.92
C ILE A 298 21.75 -5.47 -17.46
N GLU A 299 20.82 -5.90 -16.62
CA GLU A 299 19.76 -6.83 -16.98
C GLU A 299 18.40 -6.18 -16.77
N LEU A 300 17.59 -6.15 -17.85
CA LEU A 300 16.21 -5.68 -17.83
C LEU A 300 15.29 -6.91 -17.80
N ARG A 301 14.50 -7.06 -16.75
CA ARG A 301 13.55 -8.16 -16.59
C ARG A 301 12.10 -7.69 -16.74
N LYS A 302 11.31 -8.62 -17.25
CA LYS A 302 9.84 -8.48 -17.36
C LYS A 302 9.16 -9.07 -16.13
N ASP A 303 8.03 -8.47 -15.78
CA ASP A 303 7.10 -9.03 -14.81
C ASP A 303 6.35 -10.26 -15.37
N ALA A 304 5.57 -10.92 -14.53
CA ALA A 304 4.74 -12.06 -14.92
C ALA A 304 3.73 -11.74 -16.04
N PHE A 305 3.43 -10.47 -16.29
CA PHE A 305 2.54 -10.00 -17.35
C PHE A 305 3.29 -9.66 -18.65
N GLY A 306 4.63 -9.76 -18.68
CA GLY A 306 5.47 -9.51 -19.85
C GLY A 306 5.86 -8.06 -20.08
N ASN A 307 5.64 -7.17 -19.12
CA ASN A 307 6.07 -5.78 -19.17
C ASN A 307 7.49 -5.63 -18.62
N ASP A 308 8.30 -4.75 -19.18
CA ASP A 308 9.58 -4.35 -18.59
C ASP A 308 9.30 -3.75 -17.20
N ARG A 309 9.85 -4.36 -16.15
CA ARG A 309 9.48 -4.02 -14.78
C ARG A 309 10.64 -3.84 -13.82
N MET A 310 11.75 -4.51 -14.04
CA MET A 310 12.86 -4.51 -13.10
C MET A 310 14.18 -4.37 -13.84
N ILE A 311 15.12 -3.64 -13.25
CA ILE A 311 16.49 -3.53 -13.74
C ILE A 311 17.45 -3.89 -12.61
N ARG A 312 18.50 -4.65 -12.96
CA ARG A 312 19.70 -4.80 -12.16
C ARG A 312 20.90 -4.27 -12.93
N ALA A 313 21.83 -3.60 -12.24
CA ALA A 313 23.09 -3.17 -12.78
C ALA A 313 24.21 -3.37 -11.75
N CYS A 314 25.45 -3.58 -12.21
CA CYS A 314 26.63 -3.75 -11.37
C CYS A 314 27.57 -2.55 -11.51
N ILE A 315 28.38 -2.27 -10.45
CA ILE A 315 29.43 -1.23 -10.46
C ILE A 315 30.82 -1.86 -10.37
#